data_11c0a27ccdb7260f4a904b668fbfdcf0
#
_entry.id   11c0a27ccdb7260f4a904b668fbfdcf0
#
_cell.length_a   1.000
_cell.length_b   1.000
_cell.length_c   1.000
_cell.angle_alpha   90.00
_cell.angle_beta   90.00
_cell.angle_gamma   90.00
#
_symmetry.space_group_name_H-M   'P 1'
#
loop_
_entity.id
_entity.type
_entity.pdbx_description
1 polymer ?
#
loop_
_entity_poly.entity_id
_entity_poly.type
_entity_poly.pdbx_seq_one_letter_code
_entity_poly.pdbx_strand_id
1 'polypeptide(L)'
;MPPSGRRPLVWGVVSLAATALLVVWITDFAINAAPLGDLTLGLLLAGRAPFQGLTLAEALWTAVSRSAILLGAALAAAIAIGVLAGAAFSFSRSGIVRAAAWAVGTVGASLPSFFWAMLLQLVVILVYLRTQRLLAPVSGGFGLDQHLILPSIALAMRPAAYIFRTTATALDEAGHAPHVVTAWAKGLGPSLVARRHVARNAAPAVLAGMALGAKTALSSLAIVEFVFTWNGAGYAFILSVATGNVAFASAIALVFAVALASMGGLVALATRAVNVSAR
;
A
#
# COMPACT_ATOMS: atom_id res chain seq x y z
N MET A 1 8.45 38.01 -10.05
CA MET A 1 8.43 36.58 -9.68
C MET A 1 7.19 36.32 -8.83
N PRO A 2 6.24 35.51 -9.22
CA PRO A 2 5.06 35.21 -8.40
C PRO A 2 5.37 34.19 -7.30
N PRO A 3 4.72 34.24 -6.14
CA PRO A 3 4.98 33.35 -5.02
C PRO A 3 4.45 31.93 -5.34
N SER A 4 5.34 31.04 -5.75
CA SER A 4 5.01 29.69 -6.25
C SER A 4 4.80 28.60 -5.17
N GLY A 5 4.85 28.96 -3.89
CA GLY A 5 4.87 27.97 -2.81
C GLY A 5 3.53 27.56 -2.20
N ARG A 6 2.50 28.41 -2.24
CA ARG A 6 1.21 28.16 -1.56
C ARG A 6 0.13 27.49 -2.43
N ARG A 7 0.16 27.69 -3.74
CA ARG A 7 -0.84 27.15 -4.66
C ARG A 7 -0.99 25.61 -4.64
N PRO A 8 0.10 24.80 -4.64
CA PRO A 8 -0.08 23.34 -4.67
C PRO A 8 -0.65 22.77 -3.37
N LEU A 9 -0.44 23.41 -2.23
CA LEU A 9 -0.99 22.96 -0.94
C LEU A 9 -2.50 23.24 -0.87
N VAL A 10 -2.94 24.40 -1.34
CA VAL A 10 -4.37 24.77 -1.40
C VAL A 10 -5.11 23.82 -2.34
N TRP A 11 -4.58 23.57 -3.54
CA TRP A 11 -5.19 22.62 -4.48
C TRP A 11 -5.19 21.19 -3.94
N GLY A 12 -4.17 20.79 -3.19
CA GLY A 12 -4.15 19.50 -2.47
C GLY A 12 -5.29 19.37 -1.45
N VAL A 13 -5.49 20.39 -0.63
CA VAL A 13 -6.58 20.41 0.37
C VAL A 13 -7.95 20.47 -0.30
N VAL A 14 -8.12 21.29 -1.34
CA VAL A 14 -9.37 21.40 -2.09
C VAL A 14 -9.71 20.06 -2.79
N SER A 15 -8.72 19.41 -3.41
CA SER A 15 -8.95 18.10 -4.04
C SER A 15 -9.30 17.03 -3.02
N LEU A 16 -8.71 17.06 -1.84
CA LEU A 16 -8.98 16.14 -0.74
C LEU A 16 -10.40 16.33 -0.22
N ALA A 17 -10.79 17.57 0.03
CA ALA A 17 -12.17 17.90 0.47
C ALA A 17 -13.21 17.51 -0.60
N ALA A 18 -12.95 17.82 -1.87
CA ALA A 18 -13.82 17.45 -2.96
C ALA A 18 -13.94 15.93 -3.12
N THR A 19 -12.82 15.19 -3.01
CA THR A 19 -12.83 13.72 -3.05
C THR A 19 -13.60 13.14 -1.87
N ALA A 20 -13.42 13.67 -0.66
CA ALA A 20 -14.14 13.23 0.53
C ALA A 20 -15.64 13.44 0.37
N LEU A 21 -16.07 14.63 -0.09
CA LEU A 21 -17.47 14.94 -0.34
C LEU A 21 -18.07 14.04 -1.44
N LEU A 22 -17.33 13.83 -2.53
CA LEU A 22 -17.76 12.96 -3.61
C LEU A 22 -17.92 11.50 -3.14
N VAL A 23 -17.00 10.99 -2.33
CA VAL A 23 -17.07 9.64 -1.78
C VAL A 23 -18.27 9.50 -0.86
N VAL A 24 -18.49 10.46 0.04
CA VAL A 24 -19.67 10.48 0.92
C VAL A 24 -20.95 10.50 0.08
N TRP A 25 -21.03 11.35 -0.93
CA TRP A 25 -22.20 11.44 -1.81
C TRP A 25 -22.45 10.17 -2.62
N ILE A 26 -21.40 9.57 -3.24
CA ILE A 26 -21.53 8.31 -3.97
C ILE A 26 -21.97 7.19 -3.05
N THR A 27 -21.43 7.13 -1.82
CA THR A 27 -21.80 6.10 -0.85
C THR A 27 -23.26 6.24 -0.43
N ASP A 28 -23.72 7.46 -0.14
CA ASP A 28 -25.10 7.74 0.20
C ASP A 28 -26.06 7.44 -0.96
N PHE A 29 -25.72 7.90 -2.16
CA PHE A 29 -26.50 7.63 -3.36
C PHE A 29 -26.57 6.12 -3.67
N ALA A 30 -25.46 5.40 -3.53
CA ALA A 30 -25.40 3.96 -3.79
C ALA A 30 -26.24 3.14 -2.78
N ILE A 31 -26.36 3.62 -1.54
CA ILE A 31 -27.08 2.89 -0.48
C ILE A 31 -28.56 3.31 -0.44
N ASN A 32 -28.87 4.59 -0.55
CA ASN A 32 -30.21 5.11 -0.30
C ASN A 32 -30.90 5.76 -1.51
N ALA A 33 -30.19 5.99 -2.62
CA ALA A 33 -30.64 6.82 -3.76
C ALA A 33 -31.16 8.21 -3.31
N ALA A 34 -30.66 8.72 -2.18
CA ALA A 34 -31.11 9.94 -1.55
C ALA A 34 -30.14 11.11 -1.82
N PRO A 35 -30.63 12.35 -1.94
CA PRO A 35 -29.79 13.51 -2.19
C PRO A 35 -28.98 13.93 -0.94
N LEU A 36 -27.85 14.57 -1.16
CA LEU A 36 -26.87 15.07 -0.16
C LEU A 36 -27.43 15.85 1.04
N GLY A 37 -28.70 16.28 0.99
CA GLY A 37 -29.30 17.16 2.00
C GLY A 37 -29.44 16.55 3.40
N ASP A 38 -29.48 15.23 3.50
CA ASP A 38 -29.69 14.52 4.77
C ASP A 38 -28.42 14.04 5.46
N LEU A 39 -27.27 14.17 4.82
CA LEU A 39 -25.98 13.81 5.39
C LEU A 39 -25.39 14.97 6.20
N THR A 40 -25.89 15.17 7.39
CA THR A 40 -25.25 16.10 8.32
C THR A 40 -24.10 15.42 9.04
N LEU A 41 -23.01 16.16 9.30
CA LEU A 41 -21.88 15.70 10.11
C LEU A 41 -22.34 15.14 11.46
N GLY A 42 -23.48 15.63 11.97
CA GLY A 42 -24.16 15.14 13.17
C GLY A 42 -24.67 13.70 13.06
N LEU A 43 -25.17 13.29 11.89
CA LEU A 43 -25.58 11.89 11.64
C LEU A 43 -24.37 10.95 11.58
N LEU A 44 -23.24 11.41 11.01
CA LEU A 44 -21.98 10.66 11.01
C LEU A 44 -21.43 10.48 12.43
N LEU A 45 -21.58 11.47 13.29
CA LEU A 45 -21.09 11.44 14.68
C LEU A 45 -22.07 10.77 15.65
N ALA A 46 -23.37 10.82 15.39
CA ALA A 46 -24.43 10.25 16.23
C ALA A 46 -24.86 8.83 15.83
N GLY A 47 -24.39 8.34 14.67
CA GLY A 47 -24.71 7.01 14.17
C GLY A 47 -24.32 5.90 15.15
N ARG A 48 -25.24 4.95 15.38
CA ARG A 48 -24.90 3.74 16.14
C ARG A 48 -24.10 2.80 15.22
N ALA A 49 -22.94 2.36 15.69
CA ALA A 49 -22.17 1.35 14.99
C ALA A 49 -22.95 0.03 14.88
N PRO A 50 -22.85 -0.71 13.77
CA PRO A 50 -23.54 -1.99 13.62
C PRO A 50 -22.97 -3.09 14.51
N PHE A 51 -21.93 -2.81 15.30
CA PHE A 51 -21.22 -3.78 16.10
C PHE A 51 -21.55 -3.63 17.60
N GLN A 52 -22.47 -4.49 18.11
CA GLN A 52 -22.60 -4.90 19.51
C GLN A 52 -22.45 -3.80 20.56
N GLY A 53 -23.20 -2.71 20.46
CA GLY A 53 -23.26 -1.69 21.52
C GLY A 53 -22.10 -0.70 21.58
N LEU A 54 -21.16 -0.76 20.63
CA LEU A 54 -20.08 0.22 20.52
C LEU A 54 -20.58 1.55 19.93
N THR A 55 -19.97 2.63 20.35
CA THR A 55 -20.14 3.92 19.69
C THR A 55 -19.52 3.90 18.30
N LEU A 56 -19.95 4.79 17.41
CA LEU A 56 -19.37 4.93 16.07
C LEU A 56 -17.85 5.13 16.12
N ALA A 57 -17.37 5.95 17.07
CA ALA A 57 -15.95 6.24 17.23
C ALA A 57 -15.14 5.00 17.66
N GLU A 58 -15.64 4.21 18.59
CA GLU A 58 -14.99 2.97 19.05
C GLU A 58 -14.93 1.92 17.95
N ALA A 59 -16.02 1.77 17.19
CA ALA A 59 -16.07 0.85 16.06
C ALA A 59 -15.11 1.26 14.95
N LEU A 60 -15.05 2.57 14.62
CA LEU A 60 -14.09 3.11 13.64
C LEU A 60 -12.65 2.91 14.11
N TRP A 61 -12.34 3.23 15.36
CA TRP A 61 -11.01 3.03 15.92
C TRP A 61 -10.58 1.57 15.85
N THR A 62 -11.46 0.66 16.23
CA THR A 62 -11.21 -0.79 16.17
C THR A 62 -10.97 -1.26 14.75
N ALA A 63 -11.81 -0.86 13.81
CA ALA A 63 -11.68 -1.24 12.41
C ALA A 63 -10.40 -0.68 11.78
N VAL A 64 -10.12 0.61 11.99
CA VAL A 64 -8.94 1.30 11.44
C VAL A 64 -7.64 0.75 12.03
N SER A 65 -7.58 0.50 13.33
CA SER A 65 -6.39 -0.06 13.96
C SER A 65 -6.05 -1.46 13.42
N ARG A 66 -7.04 -2.32 13.21
CA ARG A 66 -6.85 -3.64 12.60
C ARG A 66 -6.36 -3.54 11.16
N SER A 67 -6.91 -2.63 10.35
CA SER A 67 -6.43 -2.33 9.01
C SER A 67 -4.99 -1.80 9.01
N ALA A 68 -4.65 -0.92 9.95
CA ALA A 68 -3.31 -0.38 10.08
C ALA A 68 -2.26 -1.45 10.41
N ILE A 69 -2.62 -2.43 11.25
CA ILE A 69 -1.76 -3.59 11.56
C ILE A 69 -1.49 -4.42 10.30
N LEU A 70 -2.54 -4.78 9.57
CA LEU A 70 -2.41 -5.57 8.34
C LEU A 70 -1.58 -4.81 7.28
N LEU A 71 -1.90 -3.52 7.07
CA LEU A 71 -1.19 -2.67 6.13
C LEU A 71 0.28 -2.50 6.53
N GLY A 72 0.56 -2.28 7.80
CA GLY A 72 1.91 -2.16 8.34
C GLY A 72 2.74 -3.43 8.14
N ALA A 73 2.19 -4.59 8.47
CA ALA A 73 2.84 -5.88 8.25
C ALA A 73 3.11 -6.15 6.76
N ALA A 74 2.12 -5.90 5.91
CA ALA A 74 2.26 -6.07 4.46
C ALA A 74 3.30 -5.11 3.86
N LEU A 75 3.32 -3.85 4.28
CA LEU A 75 4.31 -2.87 3.80
C LEU A 75 5.71 -3.19 4.29
N ALA A 76 5.88 -3.61 5.54
CA ALA A 76 7.17 -4.05 6.06
C ALA A 76 7.73 -5.21 5.23
N ALA A 77 6.91 -6.23 4.96
CA ALA A 77 7.28 -7.36 4.12
C ALA A 77 7.58 -6.92 2.67
N ALA A 78 6.74 -6.07 2.08
CA ALA A 78 6.91 -5.59 0.72
C ALA A 78 8.20 -4.77 0.55
N ILE A 79 8.51 -3.89 1.50
CA ILE A 79 9.74 -3.08 1.48
C ILE A 79 10.96 -4.00 1.62
N ALA A 80 10.95 -4.90 2.60
CA ALA A 80 12.06 -5.83 2.81
C ALA A 80 12.32 -6.69 1.57
N ILE A 81 11.29 -7.36 1.05
CA ILE A 81 11.41 -8.23 -0.13
C ILE A 81 11.78 -7.41 -1.37
N GLY A 82 11.10 -6.30 -1.62
CA GLY A 82 11.29 -5.49 -2.84
C GLY A 82 12.68 -4.86 -2.90
N VAL A 83 13.16 -4.28 -1.80
CA VAL A 83 14.50 -3.67 -1.75
C VAL A 83 15.59 -4.71 -1.82
N LEU A 84 15.50 -5.79 -1.05
CA LEU A 84 16.51 -6.86 -1.05
C LEU A 84 16.57 -7.56 -2.40
N ALA A 85 15.43 -7.91 -2.99
CA ALA A 85 15.38 -8.53 -4.31
C ALA A 85 15.88 -7.59 -5.41
N GLY A 86 15.53 -6.29 -5.35
CA GLY A 86 16.00 -5.28 -6.30
C GLY A 86 17.51 -5.06 -6.21
N ALA A 87 18.04 -5.02 -5.00
CA ALA A 87 19.50 -4.94 -4.80
C ALA A 87 20.20 -6.21 -5.30
N ALA A 88 19.70 -7.39 -4.94
CA ALA A 88 20.26 -8.67 -5.41
C ALA A 88 20.24 -8.76 -6.95
N PHE A 89 19.18 -8.30 -7.59
CA PHE A 89 19.07 -8.20 -9.04
C PHE A 89 20.17 -7.32 -9.65
N SER A 90 20.38 -6.13 -9.11
CA SER A 90 21.36 -5.17 -9.63
C SER A 90 22.80 -5.68 -9.50
N PHE A 91 23.10 -6.45 -8.44
CA PHE A 91 24.44 -7.06 -8.25
C PHE A 91 24.63 -8.41 -8.98
N SER A 92 23.55 -8.98 -9.54
CA SER A 92 23.65 -10.27 -10.25
C SER A 92 24.31 -10.10 -11.62
N ARG A 93 25.30 -10.93 -11.90
CA ARG A 93 25.98 -11.01 -13.20
C ARG A 93 25.33 -12.00 -14.19
N SER A 94 24.43 -12.85 -13.69
CA SER A 94 23.76 -13.85 -14.51
C SER A 94 22.58 -13.26 -15.25
N GLY A 95 22.60 -13.27 -16.57
CA GLY A 95 21.49 -12.82 -17.41
C GLY A 95 20.19 -13.61 -17.18
N ILE A 96 20.31 -14.93 -16.93
CA ILE A 96 19.16 -15.80 -16.67
C ILE A 96 18.48 -15.42 -15.34
N VAL A 97 19.28 -15.20 -14.28
CA VAL A 97 18.74 -14.79 -12.96
C VAL A 97 18.05 -13.43 -13.09
N ARG A 98 18.65 -12.49 -13.81
CA ARG A 98 18.06 -11.17 -14.06
C ARG A 98 16.75 -11.28 -14.84
N ALA A 99 16.72 -12.06 -15.92
CA ALA A 99 15.50 -12.26 -16.71
C ALA A 99 14.38 -12.92 -15.89
N ALA A 100 14.70 -13.96 -15.11
CA ALA A 100 13.73 -14.64 -14.24
C ALA A 100 13.18 -13.71 -13.15
N ALA A 101 14.05 -12.97 -12.46
CA ALA A 101 13.63 -12.02 -11.43
C ALA A 101 12.74 -10.90 -12.01
N TRP A 102 13.07 -10.40 -13.21
CA TRP A 102 12.26 -9.40 -13.90
C TRP A 102 10.89 -9.94 -14.30
N ALA A 103 10.83 -11.18 -14.82
CA ALA A 103 9.59 -11.86 -15.15
C ALA A 103 8.68 -12.03 -13.91
N VAL A 104 9.25 -12.53 -12.80
CA VAL A 104 8.53 -12.67 -11.51
C VAL A 104 8.00 -11.30 -11.02
N GLY A 105 8.84 -10.27 -11.05
CA GLY A 105 8.44 -8.92 -10.68
C GLY A 105 7.33 -8.35 -11.59
N THR A 106 7.35 -8.69 -12.89
CA THR A 106 6.31 -8.26 -13.83
C THR A 106 4.99 -8.97 -13.53
N VAL A 107 4.99 -10.28 -13.35
CA VAL A 107 3.79 -11.05 -12.98
C VAL A 107 3.25 -10.56 -11.63
N GLY A 108 4.12 -10.34 -10.64
CA GLY A 108 3.72 -9.84 -9.32
C GLY A 108 3.05 -8.46 -9.36
N ALA A 109 3.49 -7.58 -10.25
CA ALA A 109 2.89 -6.26 -10.43
C ALA A 109 1.57 -6.30 -11.24
N SER A 110 1.44 -7.25 -12.18
CA SER A 110 0.31 -7.31 -13.13
C SER A 110 -0.94 -7.91 -12.52
N LEU A 111 -0.79 -8.88 -11.61
CA LEU A 111 -1.93 -9.55 -11.00
C LEU A 111 -2.58 -8.69 -9.92
N PRO A 112 -3.93 -8.61 -9.88
CA PRO A 112 -4.65 -7.94 -8.82
C PRO A 112 -4.42 -8.60 -7.45
N SER A 113 -4.46 -7.82 -6.35
CA SER A 113 -4.21 -8.35 -5.00
C SER A 113 -5.21 -9.42 -4.56
N PHE A 114 -6.47 -9.33 -5.01
CA PHE A 114 -7.46 -10.36 -4.72
C PHE A 114 -7.12 -11.71 -5.38
N PHE A 115 -6.51 -11.68 -6.56
CA PHE A 115 -6.08 -12.89 -7.25
C PHE A 115 -4.95 -13.58 -6.46
N TRP A 116 -3.99 -12.81 -5.95
CA TRP A 116 -2.97 -13.31 -5.04
C TRP A 116 -3.58 -13.90 -3.77
N ALA A 117 -4.59 -13.25 -3.20
CA ALA A 117 -5.31 -13.75 -2.03
C ALA A 117 -5.94 -15.11 -2.31
N MET A 118 -6.67 -15.24 -3.42
CA MET A 118 -7.32 -16.50 -3.81
C MET A 118 -6.30 -17.61 -4.13
N LEU A 119 -5.20 -17.28 -4.82
CA LEU A 119 -4.14 -18.26 -5.10
C LEU A 119 -3.49 -18.77 -3.82
N LEU A 120 -3.19 -17.90 -2.86
CA LEU A 120 -2.61 -18.31 -1.58
C LEU A 120 -3.57 -19.19 -0.77
N GLN A 121 -4.86 -18.86 -0.73
CA GLN A 121 -5.88 -19.70 -0.12
C GLN A 121 -5.94 -21.08 -0.78
N LEU A 122 -5.96 -21.11 -2.12
CA LEU A 122 -5.96 -22.36 -2.88
C LEU A 122 -4.72 -23.23 -2.57
N VAL A 123 -3.54 -22.64 -2.54
CA VAL A 123 -2.30 -23.35 -2.20
C VAL A 123 -2.38 -23.97 -0.80
N VAL A 124 -2.83 -23.19 0.20
CA VAL A 124 -2.98 -23.70 1.58
C VAL A 124 -3.99 -24.84 1.65
N ILE A 125 -5.13 -24.73 0.94
CA ILE A 125 -6.14 -25.79 0.87
C ILE A 125 -5.57 -27.05 0.21
N LEU A 126 -4.85 -26.92 -0.91
CA LEU A 126 -4.27 -28.07 -1.60
C LEU A 126 -3.20 -28.78 -0.76
N VAL A 127 -2.37 -27.99 -0.04
CA VAL A 127 -1.40 -28.58 0.90
C VAL A 127 -2.10 -29.30 2.04
N TYR A 128 -3.14 -28.69 2.61
CA TYR A 128 -3.94 -29.34 3.67
C TYR A 128 -4.57 -30.67 3.19
N LEU A 129 -5.15 -30.67 1.99
CA LEU A 129 -5.75 -31.89 1.43
C LEU A 129 -4.74 -33.02 1.21
N ARG A 130 -3.47 -32.64 0.91
CA ARG A 130 -2.38 -33.61 0.68
C ARG A 130 -1.70 -34.08 1.96
N THR A 131 -1.51 -33.17 2.90
CA THR A 131 -0.64 -33.43 4.08
C THR A 131 -1.40 -33.52 5.39
N GLN A 132 -2.68 -33.15 5.40
CA GLN A 132 -3.53 -33.00 6.58
C GLN A 132 -2.94 -31.99 7.61
N ARG A 133 -2.01 -31.14 7.16
CA ARG A 133 -1.40 -30.08 7.98
C ARG A 133 -1.85 -28.71 7.49
N LEU A 134 -2.45 -27.92 8.37
CA LEU A 134 -2.83 -26.56 8.08
C LEU A 134 -1.60 -25.67 8.23
N LEU A 135 -1.15 -25.03 7.14
CA LEU A 135 -0.01 -24.12 7.15
C LEU A 135 -0.34 -22.77 7.81
N ALA A 136 -1.53 -22.27 7.54
CA ALA A 136 -2.08 -21.06 8.12
C ALA A 136 -3.60 -21.04 7.94
N PRO A 137 -4.37 -20.34 8.79
CA PRO A 137 -5.81 -20.16 8.60
C PRO A 137 -6.13 -19.49 7.26
N VAL A 138 -7.06 -20.06 6.52
CA VAL A 138 -7.47 -19.55 5.19
C VAL A 138 -8.38 -18.33 5.32
N SER A 139 -9.15 -18.27 6.39
CA SER A 139 -10.00 -17.17 6.81
C SER A 139 -10.25 -17.31 8.31
N GLY A 140 -10.82 -16.32 8.96
CA GLY A 140 -11.17 -16.50 10.38
C GLY A 140 -11.11 -15.22 11.22
N GLY A 141 -11.05 -14.07 10.61
CA GLY A 141 -11.12 -12.81 11.33
C GLY A 141 -9.76 -12.24 11.76
N PHE A 142 -9.80 -11.33 12.72
CA PHE A 142 -8.61 -10.65 13.22
C PHE A 142 -7.85 -11.52 14.22
N GLY A 143 -6.53 -11.66 14.02
CA GLY A 143 -5.60 -12.27 14.97
C GLY A 143 -4.17 -11.80 14.70
N LEU A 144 -3.40 -11.54 15.76
CA LEU A 144 -1.97 -11.19 15.68
C LEU A 144 -1.07 -12.42 15.59
N ASP A 145 -1.62 -13.53 15.21
CA ASP A 145 -1.00 -14.84 15.10
C ASP A 145 -0.91 -15.27 13.62
N GLN A 146 -1.14 -16.55 13.37
CA GLN A 146 -1.10 -17.12 12.02
C GLN A 146 -2.14 -16.51 11.06
N HIS A 147 -3.22 -15.87 11.57
CA HIS A 147 -4.23 -15.22 10.74
C HIS A 147 -3.68 -13.99 10.00
N LEU A 148 -2.63 -13.34 10.50
CA LEU A 148 -1.99 -12.20 9.86
C LEU A 148 -1.14 -12.59 8.65
N ILE A 149 -0.66 -13.85 8.56
CA ILE A 149 0.35 -14.27 7.59
C ILE A 149 -0.17 -14.17 6.15
N LEU A 150 -1.25 -14.89 5.84
CA LEU A 150 -1.76 -14.96 4.46
C LEU A 150 -2.27 -13.61 3.94
N PRO A 151 -3.07 -12.84 4.70
CA PRO A 151 -3.50 -11.51 4.26
C PRO A 151 -2.32 -10.55 4.02
N SER A 152 -1.30 -10.59 4.90
CA SER A 152 -0.11 -9.74 4.76
C SER A 152 0.69 -10.09 3.51
N ILE A 153 0.90 -11.38 3.21
CA ILE A 153 1.58 -11.81 1.99
C ILE A 153 0.78 -11.39 0.76
N ALA A 154 -0.52 -11.67 0.72
CA ALA A 154 -1.37 -11.31 -0.41
C ALA A 154 -1.34 -9.80 -0.70
N LEU A 155 -1.42 -8.98 0.35
CA LEU A 155 -1.39 -7.53 0.25
C LEU A 155 0.00 -7.01 -0.12
N ALA A 156 1.08 -7.71 0.26
CA ALA A 156 2.47 -7.33 -0.01
C ALA A 156 2.92 -7.62 -1.45
N MET A 157 2.33 -8.57 -2.16
CA MET A 157 2.82 -9.05 -3.46
C MET A 157 3.01 -7.93 -4.50
N ARG A 158 1.96 -7.13 -4.74
CA ARG A 158 2.05 -6.02 -5.72
C ARG A 158 2.99 -4.91 -5.27
N PRO A 159 2.89 -4.38 -4.04
CA PRO A 159 3.86 -3.41 -3.54
C PRO A 159 5.30 -3.89 -3.63
N ALA A 160 5.58 -5.14 -3.24
CA ALA A 160 6.92 -5.71 -3.33
C ALA A 160 7.45 -5.73 -4.77
N ALA A 161 6.60 -6.10 -5.74
CA ALA A 161 6.95 -6.10 -7.15
C ALA A 161 7.25 -4.69 -7.68
N TYR A 162 6.50 -3.67 -7.28
CA TYR A 162 6.78 -2.28 -7.64
C TYR A 162 8.08 -1.79 -7.02
N ILE A 163 8.30 -2.05 -5.72
CA ILE A 163 9.53 -1.66 -5.01
C ILE A 163 10.74 -2.39 -5.61
N PHE A 164 10.61 -3.67 -5.91
CA PHE A 164 11.65 -4.44 -6.61
C PHE A 164 12.05 -3.76 -7.92
N ARG A 165 11.09 -3.49 -8.80
CA ARG A 165 11.37 -2.91 -10.13
C ARG A 165 12.02 -1.54 -10.02
N THR A 166 11.49 -0.67 -9.18
CA THR A 166 12.06 0.68 -8.99
C THR A 166 13.45 0.62 -8.36
N THR A 167 13.69 -0.28 -7.41
CA THR A 167 15.00 -0.47 -6.79
C THR A 167 16.00 -1.03 -7.79
N ALA A 168 15.61 -2.05 -8.55
CA ALA A 168 16.47 -2.67 -9.56
C ALA A 168 16.91 -1.65 -10.62
N THR A 169 15.95 -0.90 -11.19
CA THR A 169 16.23 0.11 -12.20
C THR A 169 17.08 1.26 -11.65
N ALA A 170 16.73 1.79 -10.47
CA ALA A 170 17.45 2.90 -9.88
C ALA A 170 18.90 2.57 -9.51
N LEU A 171 19.17 1.35 -9.00
CA LEU A 171 20.52 0.90 -8.71
C LEU A 171 21.32 0.64 -9.98
N ASP A 172 20.69 0.07 -11.01
CA ASP A 172 21.33 -0.19 -12.31
C ASP A 172 21.74 1.12 -13.00
N GLU A 173 20.83 2.09 -13.09
CA GLU A 173 21.10 3.43 -13.64
C GLU A 173 22.18 4.17 -12.85
N ALA A 174 22.08 4.19 -11.52
CA ALA A 174 23.08 4.83 -10.67
C ALA A 174 24.47 4.17 -10.79
N GLY A 175 24.51 2.85 -10.99
CA GLY A 175 25.75 2.10 -11.16
C GLY A 175 26.52 2.43 -12.44
N HIS A 176 25.81 2.86 -13.49
CA HIS A 176 26.40 3.24 -14.78
C HIS A 176 26.64 4.77 -14.90
N ALA A 177 26.35 5.55 -13.87
CA ALA A 177 26.49 6.99 -13.91
C ALA A 177 27.98 7.44 -14.01
N PRO A 178 28.31 8.54 -14.73
CA PRO A 178 29.69 8.98 -14.96
C PRO A 178 30.51 9.21 -13.67
N HIS A 179 29.88 9.68 -12.61
CA HIS A 179 30.55 9.89 -11.33
C HIS A 179 30.96 8.56 -10.64
N VAL A 180 30.27 7.45 -10.92
CA VAL A 180 30.62 6.12 -10.44
C VAL A 180 31.83 5.60 -11.22
N VAL A 181 31.89 5.80 -12.54
CA VAL A 181 33.05 5.47 -13.36
C VAL A 181 34.29 6.23 -12.85
N THR A 182 34.13 7.53 -12.53
CA THR A 182 35.22 8.34 -11.95
C THR A 182 35.65 7.81 -10.57
N ALA A 183 34.72 7.33 -9.74
CA ALA A 183 35.04 6.74 -8.45
C ALA A 183 35.87 5.46 -8.60
N TRP A 184 35.53 4.61 -9.57
CA TRP A 184 36.32 3.42 -9.93
C TRP A 184 37.72 3.78 -10.44
N ALA A 185 37.82 4.80 -11.32
CA ALA A 185 39.10 5.28 -11.83
C ALA A 185 40.04 5.82 -10.75
N LYS A 186 39.46 6.34 -9.64
CA LYS A 186 40.20 6.77 -8.44
C LYS A 186 40.61 5.62 -7.52
N GLY A 187 40.33 4.37 -7.87
CA GLY A 187 40.70 3.18 -7.09
C GLY A 187 39.85 2.95 -5.83
N LEU A 188 38.65 3.54 -5.73
CA LEU A 188 37.79 3.32 -4.58
C LEU A 188 37.28 1.90 -4.52
N GLY A 189 37.26 1.31 -3.32
CA GLY A 189 36.80 -0.07 -3.12
C GLY A 189 35.32 -0.27 -3.42
N PRO A 190 34.92 -1.50 -3.84
CA PRO A 190 33.56 -1.81 -4.31
C PRO A 190 32.46 -1.45 -3.31
N SER A 191 32.66 -1.74 -2.03
CA SER A 191 31.67 -1.47 -0.97
C SER A 191 31.47 0.02 -0.75
N LEU A 192 32.53 0.83 -0.88
CA LEU A 192 32.45 2.27 -0.74
C LEU A 192 31.71 2.90 -1.93
N VAL A 193 32.04 2.46 -3.15
CA VAL A 193 31.36 2.89 -4.38
C VAL A 193 29.86 2.53 -4.32
N ALA A 194 29.54 1.28 -3.98
CA ALA A 194 28.16 0.82 -3.89
C ALA A 194 27.35 1.63 -2.87
N ARG A 195 27.89 1.88 -1.66
CA ARG A 195 27.16 2.55 -0.59
C ARG A 195 27.09 4.06 -0.80
N ARG A 196 28.20 4.73 -1.16
CA ARG A 196 28.31 6.19 -1.18
C ARG A 196 27.92 6.81 -2.52
N HIS A 197 28.16 6.12 -3.62
CA HIS A 197 27.96 6.64 -4.97
C HIS A 197 26.71 6.03 -5.64
N VAL A 198 26.45 4.73 -5.50
CA VAL A 198 25.30 4.07 -6.14
C VAL A 198 24.06 4.17 -5.25
N ALA A 199 24.07 3.61 -4.04
CA ALA A 199 22.88 3.52 -3.20
C ALA A 199 22.34 4.91 -2.80
N ARG A 200 23.23 5.87 -2.51
CA ARG A 200 22.80 7.24 -2.17
C ARG A 200 22.07 7.92 -3.33
N ASN A 201 22.51 7.71 -4.56
CA ASN A 201 21.86 8.30 -5.74
C ASN A 201 20.58 7.56 -6.14
N ALA A 202 20.51 6.25 -5.89
CA ALA A 202 19.31 5.47 -6.13
C ALA A 202 18.22 5.68 -5.06
N ALA A 203 18.61 6.04 -3.82
CA ALA A 203 17.70 6.15 -2.68
C ALA A 203 16.42 6.96 -2.95
N PRO A 204 16.47 8.05 -3.67
CA PRO A 204 15.32 8.84 -4.06
C PRO A 204 14.27 8.07 -4.85
N ALA A 205 14.70 7.40 -5.89
CA ALA A 205 13.80 6.61 -6.72
C ALA A 205 13.25 5.40 -5.94
N VAL A 206 14.06 4.79 -5.07
CA VAL A 206 13.64 3.71 -4.18
C VAL A 206 12.55 4.19 -3.20
N LEU A 207 12.72 5.36 -2.58
CA LEU A 207 11.72 5.96 -1.70
C LEU A 207 10.41 6.26 -2.46
N ALA A 208 10.50 6.79 -3.68
CA ALA A 208 9.33 6.99 -4.53
C ALA A 208 8.63 5.68 -4.87
N GLY A 209 9.39 4.60 -5.14
CA GLY A 209 8.87 3.26 -5.33
C GLY A 209 8.16 2.70 -4.11
N MET A 210 8.72 2.89 -2.91
CA MET A 210 8.08 2.51 -1.65
C MET A 210 6.75 3.24 -1.44
N ALA A 211 6.72 4.54 -1.71
CA ALA A 211 5.54 5.35 -1.58
C ALA A 211 4.42 4.95 -2.58
N LEU A 212 4.79 4.62 -3.83
CA LEU A 212 3.85 4.05 -4.81
C LEU A 212 3.35 2.67 -4.36
N GLY A 213 4.24 1.82 -3.86
CA GLY A 213 3.90 0.53 -3.27
C GLY A 213 2.88 0.65 -2.14
N ALA A 214 3.10 1.59 -1.22
CA ALA A 214 2.19 1.86 -0.12
C ALA A 214 0.81 2.33 -0.60
N LYS A 215 0.75 3.19 -1.62
CA LYS A 215 -0.51 3.61 -2.25
C LYS A 215 -1.26 2.42 -2.87
N THR A 216 -0.56 1.52 -3.55
CA THR A 216 -1.19 0.32 -4.14
C THR A 216 -1.67 -0.67 -3.08
N ALA A 217 -0.95 -0.83 -1.96
CA ALA A 217 -1.39 -1.63 -0.83
C ALA A 217 -2.70 -1.08 -0.22
N LEU A 218 -2.73 0.23 0.07
CA LEU A 218 -3.90 0.88 0.64
C LEU A 218 -5.12 0.77 -0.30
N SER A 219 -4.94 0.93 -1.61
CA SER A 219 -6.02 0.78 -2.59
C SER A 219 -6.58 -0.63 -2.69
N SER A 220 -5.80 -1.65 -2.32
CA SER A 220 -6.21 -3.06 -2.37
C SER A 220 -6.67 -3.60 -1.02
N LEU A 221 -6.50 -2.83 0.04
CA LEU A 221 -6.70 -3.25 1.43
C LEU A 221 -8.10 -3.82 1.68
N ALA A 222 -9.14 -3.08 1.26
CA ALA A 222 -10.53 -3.46 1.50
C ALA A 222 -10.88 -4.83 0.90
N ILE A 223 -10.40 -5.10 -0.31
CA ILE A 223 -10.68 -6.36 -1.00
C ILE A 223 -9.94 -7.53 -0.32
N VAL A 224 -8.68 -7.32 0.08
CA VAL A 224 -7.90 -8.36 0.78
C VAL A 224 -8.51 -8.65 2.15
N GLU A 225 -8.91 -7.63 2.90
CA GLU A 225 -9.62 -7.80 4.17
C GLU A 225 -10.92 -8.58 4.00
N PHE A 226 -11.66 -8.30 2.93
CA PHE A 226 -12.91 -9.01 2.64
C PHE A 226 -12.65 -10.49 2.32
N VAL A 227 -11.68 -10.80 1.46
CA VAL A 227 -11.35 -12.18 1.06
C VAL A 227 -10.93 -13.04 2.25
N PHE A 228 -10.15 -12.47 3.18
CA PHE A 228 -9.69 -13.19 4.38
C PHE A 228 -10.62 -13.03 5.59
N THR A 229 -11.74 -12.32 5.44
CA THR A 229 -12.62 -11.94 6.58
C THR A 229 -11.86 -11.25 7.72
N TRP A 230 -10.85 -10.46 7.37
CA TRP A 230 -10.09 -9.67 8.31
C TRP A 230 -10.92 -8.47 8.77
N ASN A 231 -11.39 -8.48 10.01
CA ASN A 231 -12.35 -7.50 10.54
C ASN A 231 -11.74 -6.09 10.69
N GLY A 232 -11.22 -5.54 9.60
CA GLY A 232 -10.67 -4.19 9.49
C GLY A 232 -11.66 -3.21 8.86
N ALA A 233 -11.18 -2.00 8.56
CA ALA A 233 -12.00 -0.92 8.02
C ALA A 233 -12.53 -1.23 6.61
N GLY A 234 -11.74 -1.88 5.76
CA GLY A 234 -12.20 -2.25 4.42
C GLY A 234 -13.28 -3.32 4.43
N TYR A 235 -13.12 -4.35 5.27
CA TYR A 235 -14.14 -5.36 5.51
C TYR A 235 -15.43 -4.72 6.06
N ALA A 236 -15.29 -3.86 7.07
CA ALA A 236 -16.41 -3.15 7.68
C ALA A 236 -17.11 -2.22 6.68
N PHE A 237 -16.37 -1.56 5.78
CA PHE A 237 -16.94 -0.76 4.70
C PHE A 237 -17.84 -1.59 3.78
N ILE A 238 -17.33 -2.71 3.25
CA ILE A 238 -18.11 -3.57 2.35
C ILE A 238 -19.36 -4.10 3.05
N LEU A 239 -19.24 -4.54 4.31
CA LEU A 239 -20.38 -5.02 5.09
C LEU A 239 -21.41 -3.92 5.35
N SER A 240 -20.96 -2.70 5.64
CA SER A 240 -21.85 -1.54 5.90
C SER A 240 -22.64 -1.14 4.64
N VAL A 241 -21.99 -1.20 3.47
CA VAL A 241 -22.69 -1.00 2.19
C VAL A 241 -23.73 -2.10 1.97
N ALA A 242 -23.37 -3.37 2.21
CA ALA A 242 -24.28 -4.50 2.04
C ALA A 242 -25.47 -4.49 2.99
N THR A 243 -25.32 -3.91 4.18
CA THR A 243 -26.38 -3.81 5.20
C THR A 243 -27.13 -2.48 5.20
N GLY A 244 -26.79 -1.55 4.31
CA GLY A 244 -27.42 -0.23 4.22
C GLY A 244 -27.04 0.74 5.34
N ASN A 245 -25.92 0.51 6.05
CA ASN A 245 -25.44 1.42 7.10
C ASN A 245 -24.62 2.57 6.50
N VAL A 246 -25.31 3.60 6.01
CA VAL A 246 -24.71 4.78 5.36
C VAL A 246 -23.72 5.50 6.25
N ALA A 247 -24.08 5.74 7.51
CA ALA A 247 -23.27 6.53 8.44
C ALA A 247 -21.90 5.90 8.65
N PHE A 248 -21.84 4.58 8.88
CA PHE A 248 -20.60 3.88 9.11
C PHE A 248 -19.78 3.72 7.82
N ALA A 249 -20.43 3.39 6.70
CA ALA A 249 -19.79 3.32 5.39
C ALA A 249 -19.15 4.65 4.99
N SER A 250 -19.86 5.76 5.14
CA SER A 250 -19.35 7.10 4.81
C SER A 250 -18.18 7.52 5.70
N ALA A 251 -18.24 7.20 6.99
CA ALA A 251 -17.14 7.47 7.91
C ALA A 251 -15.85 6.72 7.53
N ILE A 252 -15.96 5.43 7.19
CA ILE A 252 -14.82 4.63 6.73
C ILE A 252 -14.30 5.15 5.38
N ALA A 253 -15.19 5.46 4.44
CA ALA A 253 -14.82 6.01 3.15
C ALA A 253 -14.03 7.31 3.28
N LEU A 254 -14.42 8.19 4.21
CA LEU A 254 -13.68 9.40 4.54
C LEU A 254 -12.28 9.09 5.09
N VAL A 255 -12.15 8.12 5.98
CA VAL A 255 -10.84 7.67 6.50
C VAL A 255 -9.94 7.19 5.37
N PHE A 256 -10.45 6.37 4.44
CA PHE A 256 -9.68 5.93 3.28
C PHE A 256 -9.30 7.08 2.35
N ALA A 257 -10.21 8.02 2.09
CA ALA A 257 -9.93 9.19 1.26
C ALA A 257 -8.80 10.05 1.86
N VAL A 258 -8.85 10.32 3.16
CA VAL A 258 -7.81 11.05 3.89
C VAL A 258 -6.48 10.29 3.87
N ALA A 259 -6.49 8.99 4.09
CA ALA A 259 -5.29 8.15 4.05
C ALA A 259 -4.63 8.14 2.66
N LEU A 260 -5.41 7.98 1.58
CA LEU A 260 -4.92 8.01 0.20
C LEU A 260 -4.34 9.38 -0.17
N ALA A 261 -5.01 10.46 0.22
CA ALA A 261 -4.53 11.81 -0.06
C ALA A 261 -3.28 12.16 0.74
N SER A 262 -3.19 11.77 2.01
CA SER A 262 -1.99 11.92 2.85
C SER A 262 -0.79 11.19 2.24
N MET A 263 -1.02 9.98 1.74
CA MET A 263 0.00 9.21 1.04
C MET A 263 0.47 9.88 -0.25
N GLY A 264 -0.44 10.46 -1.03
CA GLY A 264 -0.10 11.27 -2.20
C GLY A 264 0.76 12.48 -1.85
N GLY A 265 0.46 13.16 -0.75
CA GLY A 265 1.25 14.27 -0.20
C GLY A 265 2.66 13.84 0.22
N LEU A 266 2.78 12.71 0.92
CA LEU A 266 4.08 12.15 1.34
C LEU A 266 4.96 11.79 0.14
N VAL A 267 4.38 11.18 -0.92
CA VAL A 267 5.09 10.91 -2.18
C VAL A 267 5.61 12.19 -2.79
N ALA A 268 4.78 13.22 -2.89
CA ALA A 268 5.15 14.51 -3.46
C ALA A 268 6.25 15.23 -2.65
N LEU A 269 6.24 15.10 -1.33
CA LEU A 269 7.29 15.64 -0.45
C LEU A 269 8.59 14.85 -0.60
N ALA A 270 8.54 13.53 -0.62
CA ALA A 270 9.71 12.67 -0.79
C ALA A 270 10.40 12.96 -2.14
N THR A 271 9.64 13.03 -3.24
CA THR A 271 10.19 13.35 -4.57
C THR A 271 10.80 14.75 -4.66
N ARG A 272 10.24 15.74 -3.94
CA ARG A 272 10.81 17.09 -3.88
C ARG A 272 12.12 17.15 -3.09
N ALA A 273 12.16 16.52 -1.91
CA ALA A 273 13.36 16.45 -1.08
C ALA A 273 14.55 15.87 -1.84
N VAL A 274 14.25 14.92 -2.71
CA VAL A 274 15.21 14.25 -3.58
C VAL A 274 15.72 15.13 -4.70
N ASN A 275 14.83 15.83 -5.40
CA ASN A 275 15.20 16.70 -6.50
C ASN A 275 16.01 17.93 -6.02
N VAL A 276 15.83 18.36 -4.77
CA VAL A 276 16.64 19.44 -4.16
C VAL A 276 18.05 18.98 -3.80
N SER A 277 18.22 17.72 -3.40
CA SER A 277 19.55 17.15 -3.08
C SER A 277 20.37 16.77 -4.31
N ALA A 278 19.77 16.79 -5.50
CA ALA A 278 20.43 16.49 -6.78
C ALA A 278 20.96 17.77 -7.49
N ARG A 279 20.67 18.98 -6.97
CA ARG A 279 21.26 20.26 -7.39
C ARG A 279 22.40 20.65 -6.45
#